data_8a8a882a035bd5b0579eca6f8727028f
#
_entry.id   8a8a882a035bd5b0579eca6f8727028f
#
_cell.length_a   1.000
_cell.length_b   1.000
_cell.length_c   1.000
_cell.angle_alpha   90.00
_cell.angle_beta   90.00
_cell.angle_gamma   90.00
#
_symmetry.space_group_name_H-M   'P 1'
#
loop_
_entity.id
_entity.type
_entity.pdbx_description
1 polymer ?
#
loop_
_entity_poly.entity_id
_entity_poly.type
_entity_poly.pdbx_seq_one_letter_code
_entity_poly.pdbx_strand_id
1 'polypeptide(L)'
;MSENISKTKIKNIGNNIKNNSLSQDDLSIFSEWRSSHAILTRELAKTLKRKSIKNSIISRRLKRQPSIFAKLTRYPGMQLQRMQDIGGVRIILKNKKEVYKLSEELIKLYGSNKKAMFELKKPIDDYIANPKESDGYRSIHHVYSYSCSSKQKEFLKGMFIELQIRTQIQHIWATTLEIFDIKNKSTLKIGGGNEEHREFFKLCSLVLSFIDKTTTENEKENFDLEEVHSRLIVLNDKYNILGLLSGLNVSINNIDKKNKNDFFILELDYSTSKLTVTFPNSEEDAKYIYAGREQDIRLRKEPKEVVLVSGENMKAIEKAYPNYFLDAKKFIIHINNFLNKKGEIWSSIN
;
A
#
# COMPACT_ATOMS: atom_id res chain seq x y z
N MET A 1 8.32 -29.39 -7.68
CA MET A 1 8.53 -29.27 -6.22
C MET A 1 9.62 -28.25 -6.05
N SER A 2 9.31 -27.09 -5.49
CA SER A 2 10.33 -26.06 -5.25
C SER A 2 11.32 -26.60 -4.23
N GLU A 3 12.60 -26.66 -4.59
CA GLU A 3 13.67 -26.86 -3.63
C GLU A 3 13.53 -25.83 -2.50
N ASN A 4 13.83 -26.27 -1.28
CA ASN A 4 13.67 -25.44 -0.08
C ASN A 4 14.63 -24.25 -0.16
N ILE A 5 14.16 -23.08 -0.66
CA ILE A 5 15.00 -21.90 -0.86
C ILE A 5 15.50 -21.42 0.51
N SER A 6 16.80 -21.57 0.78
CA SER A 6 17.39 -21.24 2.08
C SER A 6 17.43 -19.72 2.32
N LYS A 7 17.32 -19.30 3.59
CA LYS A 7 17.47 -17.89 3.98
C LYS A 7 18.82 -17.31 3.57
N THR A 8 19.87 -18.11 3.58
CA THR A 8 21.22 -17.72 3.14
C THR A 8 21.24 -17.40 1.64
N LYS A 9 20.58 -18.22 0.81
CA LYS A 9 20.49 -17.96 -0.64
C LYS A 9 19.76 -16.64 -0.90
N ILE A 10 18.64 -16.37 -0.21
CA ILE A 10 17.92 -15.09 -0.35
C ILE A 10 18.75 -13.90 0.16
N LYS A 11 19.53 -14.06 1.24
CA LYS A 11 20.47 -13.04 1.71
C LYS A 11 21.51 -12.71 0.62
N ASN A 12 22.11 -13.72 -0.01
CA ASN A 12 23.11 -13.54 -1.07
C ASN A 12 22.50 -12.85 -2.30
N ILE A 13 21.30 -13.25 -2.72
CA ILE A 13 20.56 -12.56 -3.79
C ILE A 13 20.35 -11.08 -3.43
N GLY A 14 19.99 -10.76 -2.18
CA GLY A 14 19.87 -9.38 -1.71
C GLY A 14 21.19 -8.58 -1.83
N ASN A 15 22.34 -9.21 -1.57
CA ASN A 15 23.65 -8.60 -1.77
C ASN A 15 23.97 -8.41 -3.26
N ASN A 16 23.67 -9.40 -4.10
CA ASN A 16 23.86 -9.31 -5.55
C ASN A 16 23.02 -8.19 -6.17
N ILE A 17 21.78 -7.95 -5.67
CA ILE A 17 20.95 -6.81 -6.07
C ILE A 17 21.67 -5.49 -5.75
N LYS A 18 22.19 -5.33 -4.53
CA LYS A 18 22.90 -4.11 -4.12
C LYS A 18 24.16 -3.84 -4.95
N ASN A 19 24.85 -4.91 -5.34
CA ASN A 19 26.10 -4.85 -6.08
C ASN A 19 25.91 -4.82 -7.60
N ASN A 20 24.67 -4.79 -8.11
CA ASN A 20 24.32 -4.91 -9.53
C ASN A 20 24.92 -6.15 -10.22
N SER A 21 25.11 -7.24 -9.47
CA SER A 21 25.70 -8.52 -9.93
C SER A 21 24.68 -9.66 -9.97
N LEU A 22 23.41 -9.32 -10.18
CA LEU A 22 22.30 -10.29 -10.15
C LEU A 22 22.30 -11.18 -11.39
N SER A 23 22.40 -12.50 -11.23
CA SER A 23 22.32 -13.47 -12.30
C SER A 23 20.87 -13.77 -12.69
N GLN A 24 20.68 -14.45 -13.82
CA GLN A 24 19.34 -14.91 -14.27
C GLN A 24 18.77 -15.96 -13.30
N ASP A 25 19.60 -16.86 -12.78
CA ASP A 25 19.21 -17.83 -11.75
C ASP A 25 18.76 -17.16 -10.47
N ASP A 26 19.50 -16.14 -10.02
CA ASP A 26 19.11 -15.35 -8.84
C ASP A 26 17.75 -14.66 -9.02
N LEU A 27 17.48 -14.16 -10.24
CA LEU A 27 16.17 -13.57 -10.57
C LEU A 27 15.05 -14.60 -10.53
N SER A 28 15.28 -15.81 -11.02
CA SER A 28 14.30 -16.90 -10.96
C SER A 28 13.98 -17.28 -9.52
N ILE A 29 15.01 -17.52 -8.70
CA ILE A 29 14.86 -17.86 -7.29
C ILE A 29 14.19 -16.72 -6.50
N PHE A 30 14.57 -15.46 -6.77
CA PHE A 30 13.93 -14.28 -6.17
C PHE A 30 12.43 -14.22 -6.50
N SER A 31 12.07 -14.46 -7.76
CA SER A 31 10.67 -14.43 -8.20
C SER A 31 9.84 -15.53 -7.53
N GLU A 32 10.37 -16.74 -7.42
CA GLU A 32 9.74 -17.85 -6.71
C GLU A 32 9.55 -17.53 -5.21
N TRP A 33 10.61 -17.06 -4.54
CA TRP A 33 10.55 -16.68 -3.13
C TRP A 33 9.55 -15.54 -2.90
N ARG A 34 9.56 -14.49 -3.74
CA ARG A 34 8.59 -13.40 -3.66
C ARG A 34 7.17 -13.91 -3.86
N SER A 35 6.94 -14.76 -4.85
CA SER A 35 5.63 -15.33 -5.14
C SER A 35 5.08 -16.20 -4.00
N SER A 36 5.95 -16.85 -3.23
CA SER A 36 5.55 -17.64 -2.05
C SER A 36 4.84 -16.80 -0.98
N HIS A 37 5.13 -15.49 -0.89
CA HIS A 37 4.41 -14.59 0.03
C HIS A 37 2.92 -14.45 -0.30
N ALA A 38 2.48 -14.78 -1.52
CA ALA A 38 1.06 -14.77 -1.89
C ALA A 38 0.24 -15.75 -1.03
N ILE A 39 0.86 -16.89 -0.65
CA ILE A 39 0.23 -17.88 0.24
C ILE A 39 -0.06 -17.25 1.61
N LEU A 40 0.93 -16.54 2.17
CA LEU A 40 0.81 -15.91 3.48
C LEU A 40 -0.26 -14.80 3.48
N THR A 41 -0.23 -13.95 2.46
CA THR A 41 -1.23 -12.87 2.33
C THR A 41 -2.64 -13.43 2.17
N ARG A 42 -2.81 -14.57 1.49
CA ARG A 42 -4.09 -15.27 1.36
C ARG A 42 -4.60 -15.79 2.70
N GLU A 43 -3.74 -16.43 3.50
CA GLU A 43 -4.14 -16.96 4.80
C GLU A 43 -4.52 -15.84 5.78
N LEU A 44 -3.76 -14.74 5.80
CA LEU A 44 -4.10 -13.58 6.62
C LEU A 44 -5.42 -12.93 6.17
N ALA A 45 -5.63 -12.76 4.87
CA ALA A 45 -6.88 -12.23 4.33
C ALA A 45 -8.09 -13.12 4.66
N LYS A 46 -7.94 -14.45 4.65
CA LYS A 46 -8.99 -15.37 5.11
C LYS A 46 -9.36 -15.13 6.57
N THR A 47 -8.37 -14.91 7.44
CA THR A 47 -8.62 -14.58 8.85
C THR A 47 -9.40 -13.28 8.99
N LEU A 48 -9.03 -12.24 8.23
CA LEU A 48 -9.75 -10.97 8.23
C LEU A 48 -11.20 -11.11 7.69
N LYS A 49 -11.40 -11.88 6.62
CA LYS A 49 -12.75 -12.16 6.07
C LYS A 49 -13.65 -12.85 7.09
N ARG A 50 -13.11 -13.80 7.88
CA ARG A 50 -13.86 -14.48 8.96
C ARG A 50 -14.32 -13.55 10.08
N LYS A 51 -13.69 -12.39 10.27
CA LYS A 51 -14.11 -11.35 11.20
C LYS A 51 -15.41 -10.69 10.77
N SER A 52 -15.82 -10.84 9.50
CA SER A 52 -17.09 -10.37 8.94
C SER A 52 -17.39 -8.89 9.23
N ILE A 53 -16.37 -8.02 9.19
CA ILE A 53 -16.53 -6.60 9.47
C ILE A 53 -17.30 -5.95 8.31
N LYS A 54 -18.48 -5.45 8.63
CA LYS A 54 -19.40 -4.87 7.63
C LYS A 54 -18.76 -3.70 6.89
N ASN A 55 -18.88 -3.69 5.56
CA ASN A 55 -18.35 -2.66 4.67
C ASN A 55 -16.81 -2.51 4.69
N SER A 56 -16.08 -3.49 5.23
CA SER A 56 -14.62 -3.50 5.11
C SER A 56 -14.19 -3.88 3.70
N ILE A 57 -13.04 -3.34 3.26
CA ILE A 57 -12.41 -3.71 1.99
C ILE A 57 -11.07 -4.36 2.33
N ILE A 58 -10.89 -5.61 1.91
CA ILE A 58 -9.66 -6.36 2.11
C ILE A 58 -8.99 -6.55 0.76
N SER A 59 -7.72 -6.17 0.68
CA SER A 59 -6.91 -6.33 -0.53
C SER A 59 -5.53 -6.91 -0.20
N ARG A 60 -4.92 -7.56 -1.18
CA ARG A 60 -3.62 -8.21 -1.07
C ARG A 60 -2.76 -7.85 -2.27
N ARG A 61 -1.49 -7.65 -2.03
CA ARG A 61 -0.51 -7.46 -3.11
C ARG A 61 0.86 -8.00 -2.72
N LEU A 62 1.66 -8.32 -3.74
CA LEU A 62 3.10 -8.47 -3.60
C LEU A 62 3.78 -7.14 -3.91
N LYS A 63 4.83 -6.81 -3.16
CA LYS A 63 5.66 -5.64 -3.44
C LYS A 63 6.36 -5.83 -4.79
N ARG A 64 6.34 -4.81 -5.62
CA ARG A 64 6.96 -4.83 -6.96
C ARG A 64 8.46 -5.00 -6.86
N GLN A 65 9.04 -5.75 -7.80
CA GLN A 65 10.49 -5.99 -7.87
C GLN A 65 11.29 -4.67 -7.90
N PRO A 66 10.97 -3.66 -8.72
CA PRO A 66 11.72 -2.40 -8.70
C PRO A 66 11.66 -1.70 -7.33
N SER A 67 10.53 -1.76 -6.63
CA SER A 67 10.38 -1.17 -5.30
C SER A 67 11.18 -1.92 -4.23
N ILE A 68 11.36 -3.25 -4.37
CA ILE A 68 12.22 -4.05 -3.50
C ILE A 68 13.68 -3.67 -3.73
N PHE A 69 14.10 -3.62 -4.98
CA PHE A 69 15.47 -3.28 -5.36
C PHE A 69 15.84 -1.87 -4.89
N ALA A 70 15.01 -0.88 -5.20
CA ALA A 70 15.21 0.50 -4.76
C ALA A 70 15.31 0.62 -3.23
N LYS A 71 14.49 -0.15 -2.47
CA LYS A 71 14.54 -0.16 -1.01
C LYS A 71 15.84 -0.77 -0.49
N LEU A 72 16.33 -1.86 -1.08
CA LEU A 72 17.60 -2.49 -0.72
C LEU A 72 18.81 -1.58 -1.00
N THR A 73 18.81 -0.88 -2.14
CA THR A 73 19.87 0.05 -2.52
C THR A 73 19.89 1.27 -1.60
N ARG A 74 18.71 1.82 -1.27
CA ARG A 74 18.59 2.98 -0.37
C ARG A 74 19.03 2.70 1.06
N TYR A 75 18.79 1.49 1.56
CA TYR A 75 19.11 1.11 2.93
C TYR A 75 20.16 -0.01 2.94
N PRO A 76 21.49 0.32 2.90
CA PRO A 76 22.58 -0.66 2.79
C PRO A 76 22.58 -1.74 3.87
N GLY A 77 22.13 -1.41 5.10
CA GLY A 77 22.00 -2.36 6.23
C GLY A 77 20.80 -3.32 6.10
N MET A 78 19.87 -3.07 5.17
CA MET A 78 18.70 -3.92 4.99
C MET A 78 19.07 -5.24 4.31
N GLN A 79 18.47 -6.32 4.77
CA GLN A 79 18.64 -7.65 4.19
C GLN A 79 17.33 -8.11 3.54
N LEU A 80 17.40 -8.66 2.33
CA LEU A 80 16.23 -9.07 1.54
C LEU A 80 15.33 -10.05 2.32
N GLN A 81 15.89 -11.08 2.96
CA GLN A 81 15.13 -12.07 3.73
C GLN A 81 14.48 -11.52 5.02
N ARG A 82 14.86 -10.30 5.43
CA ARG A 82 14.27 -9.59 6.58
C ARG A 82 13.27 -8.51 6.19
N MET A 83 13.03 -8.31 4.88
CA MET A 83 12.02 -7.37 4.44
C MET A 83 10.62 -7.84 4.87
N GLN A 84 9.89 -6.95 5.53
CA GLN A 84 8.62 -7.26 6.18
C GLN A 84 7.41 -7.03 5.26
N ASP A 85 7.60 -6.30 4.17
CA ASP A 85 6.56 -5.78 3.28
C ASP A 85 6.59 -6.37 1.86
N ILE A 86 7.23 -7.55 1.68
CA ILE A 86 7.22 -8.31 0.40
C ILE A 86 5.80 -8.76 0.08
N GLY A 87 5.09 -9.34 1.05
CA GLY A 87 3.67 -9.59 0.98
C GLY A 87 2.92 -8.57 1.83
N GLY A 88 1.93 -7.89 1.26
CA GLY A 88 1.11 -6.91 1.94
C GLY A 88 -0.36 -7.28 1.91
N VAL A 89 -1.02 -7.14 3.05
CA VAL A 89 -2.47 -7.16 3.18
C VAL A 89 -2.91 -5.78 3.66
N ARG A 90 -4.02 -5.28 3.12
CA ARG A 90 -4.62 -4.03 3.55
C ARG A 90 -6.08 -4.27 3.90
N ILE A 91 -6.51 -3.72 5.01
CA ILE A 91 -7.93 -3.64 5.36
C ILE A 91 -8.32 -2.18 5.56
N ILE A 92 -9.40 -1.78 4.90
CA ILE A 92 -9.97 -0.43 4.96
C ILE A 92 -11.27 -0.53 5.72
N LEU A 93 -11.39 0.23 6.79
CA LEU A 93 -12.49 0.24 7.74
C LEU A 93 -13.19 1.58 7.75
N LYS A 94 -14.38 1.62 8.35
CA LYS A 94 -15.23 2.81 8.33
C LYS A 94 -14.65 3.96 9.16
N ASN A 95 -14.08 3.68 10.34
CA ASN A 95 -13.68 4.69 11.32
C ASN A 95 -12.55 4.21 12.26
N LYS A 96 -12.01 5.14 13.05
CA LYS A 96 -10.96 4.92 14.05
C LYS A 96 -11.30 3.78 15.03
N LYS A 97 -12.55 3.74 15.53
CA LYS A 97 -12.98 2.73 16.51
C LYS A 97 -12.85 1.31 15.97
N GLU A 98 -13.26 1.09 14.71
CA GLU A 98 -13.13 -0.21 14.06
C GLU A 98 -11.66 -0.58 13.82
N VAL A 99 -10.81 0.40 13.46
CA VAL A 99 -9.36 0.20 13.25
C VAL A 99 -8.70 -0.31 14.54
N TYR A 100 -8.90 0.37 15.66
CA TYR A 100 -8.30 -0.03 16.94
C TYR A 100 -8.90 -1.34 17.46
N LYS A 101 -10.21 -1.53 17.38
CA LYS A 101 -10.86 -2.78 17.76
C LYS A 101 -10.26 -3.98 17.03
N LEU A 102 -10.11 -3.88 15.69
CA LEU A 102 -9.50 -4.97 14.92
C LEU A 102 -8.04 -5.17 15.31
N SER A 103 -7.27 -4.09 15.47
CA SER A 103 -5.86 -4.16 15.89
C SER A 103 -5.73 -4.92 17.21
N GLU A 104 -6.51 -4.57 18.24
CA GLU A 104 -6.51 -5.24 19.54
C GLU A 104 -6.89 -6.72 19.46
N GLU A 105 -7.92 -7.05 18.67
CA GLU A 105 -8.31 -8.44 18.45
C GLU A 105 -7.20 -9.27 17.81
N LEU A 106 -6.46 -8.69 16.85
CA LEU A 106 -5.34 -9.37 16.20
C LEU A 106 -4.13 -9.48 17.12
N ILE A 107 -3.90 -8.50 18.00
CA ILE A 107 -2.87 -8.58 19.05
C ILE A 107 -3.18 -9.75 19.99
N LYS A 108 -4.43 -9.88 20.44
CA LYS A 108 -4.86 -11.01 21.29
C LYS A 108 -4.70 -12.36 20.57
N LEU A 109 -5.02 -12.41 19.28
CA LEU A 109 -4.95 -13.64 18.48
C LEU A 109 -3.51 -14.09 18.20
N TYR A 110 -2.60 -13.19 17.92
CA TYR A 110 -1.26 -13.48 17.40
C TYR A 110 -0.10 -13.02 18.29
N GLY A 111 -0.38 -12.25 19.34
CA GLY A 111 0.67 -11.66 20.19
C GLY A 111 1.32 -12.64 21.17
N SER A 112 0.58 -13.64 21.67
CA SER A 112 1.06 -14.59 22.67
C SER A 112 0.74 -16.07 22.38
N ASN A 113 -0.01 -16.34 21.33
CA ASN A 113 -0.43 -17.70 20.98
C ASN A 113 0.63 -18.41 20.15
N LYS A 114 1.48 -19.22 20.82
CA LYS A 114 2.56 -20.01 20.17
C LYS A 114 2.06 -21.04 19.15
N LYS A 115 0.78 -21.41 19.19
CA LYS A 115 0.15 -22.35 18.23
C LYS A 115 -0.48 -21.63 17.03
N ALA A 116 -0.50 -20.30 17.03
CA ALA A 116 -1.06 -19.54 15.93
C ALA A 116 -0.20 -19.66 14.66
N MET A 117 -0.86 -19.58 13.50
CA MET A 117 -0.22 -19.62 12.19
C MET A 117 0.77 -18.47 11.98
N PHE A 118 0.50 -17.34 12.60
CA PHE A 118 1.32 -16.13 12.54
C PHE A 118 1.73 -15.71 13.94
N GLU A 119 2.94 -15.19 14.05
CA GLU A 119 3.47 -14.54 15.25
C GLU A 119 3.57 -13.03 14.97
N LEU A 120 2.89 -12.24 15.78
CA LEU A 120 2.96 -10.78 15.68
C LEU A 120 4.32 -10.28 16.15
N LYS A 121 4.98 -9.48 15.34
CA LYS A 121 6.23 -8.80 15.70
C LYS A 121 5.94 -7.45 16.36
N LYS A 122 6.71 -7.12 17.38
CA LYS A 122 6.64 -5.85 18.11
C LYS A 122 7.92 -5.04 17.89
N PRO A 123 7.89 -3.71 17.96
CA PRO A 123 6.69 -2.89 18.22
C PRO A 123 5.71 -2.90 17.04
N ILE A 124 4.47 -2.46 17.31
CA ILE A 124 3.46 -2.16 16.29
C ILE A 124 3.65 -0.70 15.89
N ASP A 125 3.65 -0.41 14.61
CA ASP A 125 3.72 0.97 14.13
C ASP A 125 2.31 1.57 14.10
N ASP A 126 1.99 2.38 15.11
CA ASP A 126 0.74 3.14 15.18
C ASP A 126 0.95 4.58 14.69
N TYR A 127 0.85 4.75 13.37
CA TYR A 127 0.91 6.07 12.73
C TYR A 127 -0.39 6.85 12.83
N ILE A 128 -1.41 6.35 13.54
CA ILE A 128 -2.60 7.15 13.88
C ILE A 128 -2.33 7.94 15.16
N ALA A 129 -1.74 7.27 16.15
CA ALA A 129 -1.30 7.92 17.39
C ALA A 129 -0.05 8.80 17.19
N ASN A 130 0.85 8.37 16.29
CA ASN A 130 2.10 9.06 15.97
C ASN A 130 2.24 9.23 14.46
N PRO A 131 1.58 10.25 13.85
CA PRO A 131 1.66 10.48 12.41
C PRO A 131 3.09 10.70 11.96
N LYS A 132 3.44 10.23 10.76
CA LYS A 132 4.79 10.44 10.23
C LYS A 132 5.06 11.93 10.03
N GLU A 133 6.11 12.42 10.65
CA GLU A 133 6.51 13.82 10.55
C GLU A 133 6.81 14.27 9.13
N SER A 134 7.35 13.37 8.30
CA SER A 134 7.79 13.69 6.95
C SER A 134 6.65 14.07 6.01
N ASP A 135 5.47 13.46 6.17
CA ASP A 135 4.39 13.55 5.18
C ASP A 135 2.98 13.53 5.80
N GLY A 136 2.86 13.27 7.10
CA GLY A 136 1.58 13.16 7.79
C GLY A 136 0.86 11.81 7.60
N TYR A 137 1.55 10.78 7.13
CA TYR A 137 0.97 9.44 6.91
C TYR A 137 0.35 8.84 8.17
N ARG A 138 -0.84 8.23 8.02
CA ARG A 138 -1.60 7.58 9.11
C ARG A 138 -2.04 6.18 8.72
N SER A 139 -1.80 5.21 9.59
CA SER A 139 -2.22 3.81 9.49
C SER A 139 -1.75 3.05 10.73
N ILE A 140 -2.33 1.91 11.05
CA ILE A 140 -1.69 0.94 11.94
C ILE A 140 -1.04 -0.14 11.09
N HIS A 141 0.24 -0.46 11.36
CA HIS A 141 0.97 -1.53 10.70
C HIS A 141 1.26 -2.66 11.67
N HIS A 142 0.80 -3.85 11.33
CA HIS A 142 1.21 -5.08 11.99
C HIS A 142 2.15 -5.84 11.08
N VAL A 143 3.25 -6.31 11.63
CA VAL A 143 4.16 -7.23 10.96
C VAL A 143 4.00 -8.62 11.57
N TYR A 144 3.82 -9.61 10.74
CA TYR A 144 3.71 -11.00 11.15
C TYR A 144 4.82 -11.83 10.55
N SER A 145 5.38 -12.77 11.33
CA SER A 145 6.16 -13.88 10.80
C SER A 145 5.33 -15.16 10.78
N TYR A 146 5.51 -15.95 9.72
CA TYR A 146 4.83 -17.24 9.61
C TYR A 146 5.48 -18.27 10.54
N SER A 147 4.67 -18.92 11.38
CA SER A 147 5.15 -19.83 12.44
C SER A 147 4.54 -21.23 12.37
N CYS A 148 3.67 -21.52 11.39
CA CYS A 148 2.99 -22.81 11.29
C CYS A 148 3.97 -23.99 11.15
N SER A 149 3.68 -25.08 11.86
CA SER A 149 4.47 -26.32 11.91
C SER A 149 4.11 -27.34 10.82
N SER A 150 3.27 -26.98 9.84
CA SER A 150 2.91 -27.90 8.74
C SER A 150 4.13 -28.22 7.89
N LYS A 151 4.51 -29.50 7.78
CA LYS A 151 5.61 -29.96 6.91
C LYS A 151 5.48 -29.44 5.46
N GLN A 152 4.27 -29.42 4.92
CA GLN A 152 4.00 -28.95 3.56
C GLN A 152 4.27 -27.45 3.34
N LYS A 153 4.29 -26.65 4.42
CA LYS A 153 4.49 -25.19 4.39
C LYS A 153 5.74 -24.76 5.16
N GLU A 154 6.65 -25.68 5.46
CA GLU A 154 7.86 -25.39 6.23
C GLU A 154 8.76 -24.35 5.55
N PHE A 155 8.81 -24.36 4.22
CA PHE A 155 9.55 -23.38 3.41
C PHE A 155 9.09 -21.92 3.62
N LEU A 156 7.88 -21.69 4.13
CA LEU A 156 7.35 -20.36 4.46
C LEU A 156 7.75 -19.89 5.87
N LYS A 157 8.28 -20.76 6.72
CA LYS A 157 8.55 -20.47 8.13
C LYS A 157 9.54 -19.32 8.29
N GLY A 158 9.12 -18.34 9.07
CA GLY A 158 9.89 -17.12 9.33
C GLY A 158 9.88 -16.09 8.20
N MET A 159 9.09 -16.29 7.14
CA MET A 159 8.80 -15.22 6.18
C MET A 159 7.85 -14.20 6.79
N PHE A 160 8.00 -12.94 6.38
CA PHE A 160 7.24 -11.83 6.91
C PHE A 160 6.13 -11.37 5.97
N ILE A 161 5.05 -10.86 6.56
CA ILE A 161 4.01 -10.10 5.85
C ILE A 161 3.61 -8.88 6.67
N GLU A 162 3.21 -7.82 5.98
CA GLU A 162 2.69 -6.60 6.58
C GLU A 162 1.17 -6.57 6.44
N LEU A 163 0.47 -6.17 7.52
CA LEU A 163 -0.93 -5.78 7.48
C LEU A 163 -1.05 -4.29 7.75
N GLN A 164 -1.68 -3.58 6.84
CA GLN A 164 -2.03 -2.17 6.99
C GLN A 164 -3.51 -2.05 7.33
N ILE A 165 -3.83 -1.46 8.48
CA ILE A 165 -5.18 -1.22 8.96
C ILE A 165 -5.45 0.28 8.89
N ARG A 166 -6.44 0.69 8.08
CA ARG A 166 -6.71 2.11 7.79
C ARG A 166 -8.20 2.42 7.83
N THR A 167 -8.52 3.68 8.10
CA THR A 167 -9.84 4.21 7.75
C THR A 167 -9.94 4.51 6.25
N GLN A 168 -11.16 4.79 5.78
CA GLN A 168 -11.39 5.21 4.39
C GLN A 168 -10.67 6.54 4.08
N ILE A 169 -10.68 7.48 5.00
CA ILE A 169 -10.05 8.80 4.83
C ILE A 169 -8.52 8.67 4.75
N GLN A 170 -7.90 7.90 5.65
CA GLN A 170 -6.47 7.62 5.61
C GLN A 170 -6.06 6.93 4.30
N HIS A 171 -6.93 6.06 3.79
CA HIS A 171 -6.69 5.39 2.51
C HIS A 171 -6.75 6.36 1.34
N ILE A 172 -7.75 7.25 1.29
CA ILE A 172 -7.89 8.29 0.27
C ILE A 172 -6.62 9.16 0.22
N TRP A 173 -6.17 9.66 1.38
CA TRP A 173 -4.95 10.47 1.45
C TRP A 173 -3.72 9.71 0.91
N ALA A 174 -3.47 8.50 1.42
CA ALA A 174 -2.29 7.73 1.07
C ALA A 174 -2.23 7.34 -0.42
N THR A 175 -3.39 7.06 -1.02
CA THR A 175 -3.47 6.74 -2.46
C THR A 175 -3.34 7.98 -3.33
N THR A 176 -3.85 9.12 -2.88
CA THR A 176 -3.68 10.40 -3.62
C THR A 176 -2.22 10.84 -3.64
N LEU A 177 -1.48 10.68 -2.53
CA LEU A 177 -0.03 10.93 -2.52
C LEU A 177 0.71 10.01 -3.51
N GLU A 178 0.34 8.72 -3.60
CA GLU A 178 0.89 7.80 -4.60
C GLU A 178 0.59 8.26 -6.03
N ILE A 179 -0.62 8.73 -6.31
CA ILE A 179 -1.03 9.27 -7.62
C ILE A 179 -0.16 10.49 -7.98
N PHE A 180 -0.01 11.40 -7.03
CA PHE A 180 0.79 12.60 -7.22
C PHE A 180 2.27 12.28 -7.50
N ASP A 181 2.85 11.35 -6.72
CA ASP A 181 4.23 10.89 -6.91
C ASP A 181 4.45 10.29 -8.31
N ILE A 182 3.50 9.47 -8.77
CA ILE A 182 3.54 8.86 -10.10
C ILE A 182 3.57 9.94 -11.19
N LYS A 183 2.64 10.89 -11.14
CA LYS A 183 2.48 11.92 -12.18
C LYS A 183 3.64 12.90 -12.22
N ASN A 184 4.12 13.31 -11.08
CA ASN A 184 5.20 14.30 -10.99
C ASN A 184 6.60 13.67 -10.96
N LYS A 185 6.70 12.33 -11.12
CA LYS A 185 7.95 11.57 -10.97
C LYS A 185 8.66 11.91 -9.66
N SER A 186 7.87 12.20 -8.63
CA SER A 186 8.34 12.61 -7.32
C SER A 186 8.51 11.40 -6.39
N THR A 187 9.06 11.62 -5.23
CA THR A 187 9.36 10.58 -4.25
C THR A 187 8.90 10.97 -2.85
N LEU A 188 7.79 11.71 -2.76
CA LEU A 188 7.26 12.25 -1.49
C LEU A 188 6.99 11.14 -0.49
N LYS A 189 6.35 10.05 -0.95
CA LYS A 189 6.03 8.88 -0.12
C LYS A 189 7.25 8.28 0.61
N ILE A 190 8.44 8.52 0.13
CA ILE A 190 9.67 7.98 0.68
C ILE A 190 10.60 9.07 1.23
N GLY A 191 10.03 10.25 1.50
CA GLY A 191 10.72 11.38 2.14
C GLY A 191 11.61 12.21 1.21
N GLY A 192 11.55 11.98 -0.12
CA GLY A 192 12.22 12.81 -1.13
C GLY A 192 11.29 13.85 -1.75
N GLY A 193 11.71 14.43 -2.87
CA GLY A 193 10.90 15.38 -3.64
C GLY A 193 10.91 16.80 -3.05
N ASN A 194 9.99 17.65 -3.55
CA ASN A 194 9.85 19.03 -3.15
C ASN A 194 9.26 19.14 -1.73
N GLU A 195 9.87 19.94 -0.85
CA GLU A 195 9.44 20.13 0.54
C GLU A 195 8.06 20.77 0.64
N GLU A 196 7.74 21.74 -0.20
CA GLU A 196 6.44 22.40 -0.19
C GLU A 196 5.31 21.47 -0.68
N HIS A 197 5.61 20.53 -1.60
CA HIS A 197 4.66 19.48 -1.94
C HIS A 197 4.41 18.56 -0.73
N ARG A 198 5.46 18.17 0.02
CA ARG A 198 5.30 17.38 1.24
C ARG A 198 4.50 18.12 2.29
N GLU A 199 4.79 19.40 2.48
CA GLU A 199 4.04 20.28 3.38
C GLU A 199 2.56 20.32 3.01
N PHE A 200 2.22 20.52 1.72
CA PHE A 200 0.84 20.47 1.26
C PHE A 200 0.13 19.17 1.67
N PHE A 201 0.74 18.02 1.38
CA PHE A 201 0.14 16.73 1.75
C PHE A 201 0.10 16.50 3.27
N LYS A 202 1.07 16.99 4.03
CA LYS A 202 1.08 16.94 5.49
C LYS A 202 -0.07 17.76 6.09
N LEU A 203 -0.28 18.98 5.62
CA LEU A 203 -1.40 19.83 6.02
C LEU A 203 -2.75 19.20 5.59
N CYS A 204 -2.84 18.65 4.38
CA CYS A 204 -4.03 17.89 3.98
C CYS A 204 -4.31 16.70 4.89
N SER A 205 -3.29 15.95 5.32
CA SER A 205 -3.46 14.84 6.28
C SER A 205 -3.99 15.34 7.62
N LEU A 206 -3.50 16.46 8.10
CA LEU A 206 -3.97 17.09 9.35
C LEU A 206 -5.45 17.48 9.21
N VAL A 207 -5.83 18.20 8.15
CA VAL A 207 -7.23 18.58 7.88
C VAL A 207 -8.14 17.35 7.79
N LEU A 208 -7.73 16.32 7.05
CA LEU A 208 -8.50 15.09 6.90
C LEU A 208 -8.63 14.30 8.20
N SER A 209 -7.68 14.44 9.14
CA SER A 209 -7.74 13.76 10.42
C SER A 209 -8.87 14.29 11.33
N PHE A 210 -9.29 15.54 11.19
CA PHE A 210 -10.46 16.07 11.88
C PHE A 210 -11.76 15.39 11.40
N ILE A 211 -11.93 15.23 10.07
CA ILE A 211 -13.08 14.48 9.53
C ILE A 211 -13.09 13.04 10.04
N ASP A 212 -11.92 12.42 10.08
CA ASP A 212 -11.73 11.02 10.47
C ASP A 212 -11.74 10.80 11.99
N LYS A 213 -11.78 11.90 12.77
CA LYS A 213 -11.66 11.88 14.23
C LYS A 213 -10.42 11.16 14.72
N THR A 214 -9.31 11.31 13.96
CA THR A 214 -8.02 10.68 14.24
C THR A 214 -6.93 11.68 14.62
N THR A 215 -7.26 12.96 14.71
CA THR A 215 -6.37 14.03 15.18
C THR A 215 -5.86 13.70 16.59
N THR A 216 -4.56 13.83 16.81
CA THR A 216 -3.96 13.64 18.13
C THR A 216 -4.18 14.87 19.02
N GLU A 217 -4.04 14.72 20.34
CA GLU A 217 -4.21 15.89 21.25
C GLU A 217 -3.15 16.96 20.96
N ASN A 218 -1.88 16.57 20.76
CA ASN A 218 -0.81 17.50 20.40
C ASN A 218 -1.10 18.25 19.08
N GLU A 219 -1.70 17.58 18.09
CA GLU A 219 -2.10 18.25 16.84
C GLU A 219 -3.24 19.23 17.07
N LYS A 220 -4.20 18.93 17.97
CA LYS A 220 -5.30 19.83 18.29
C LYS A 220 -4.81 21.08 19.04
N GLU A 221 -3.91 20.89 20.01
CA GLU A 221 -3.33 21.99 20.82
C GLU A 221 -2.53 22.96 19.96
N ASN A 222 -1.87 22.47 18.90
CA ASN A 222 -1.03 23.27 18.01
C ASN A 222 -1.72 23.60 16.66
N PHE A 223 -3.02 23.37 16.53
CA PHE A 223 -3.76 23.61 15.30
C PHE A 223 -4.26 25.06 15.22
N ASP A 224 -3.72 25.81 14.27
CA ASP A 224 -4.27 27.10 13.86
C ASP A 224 -5.01 26.94 12.54
N LEU A 225 -6.35 27.10 12.60
CA LEU A 225 -7.24 26.91 11.45
C LEU A 225 -6.95 27.90 10.31
N GLU A 226 -6.77 29.17 10.63
CA GLU A 226 -6.57 30.22 9.63
C GLU A 226 -5.16 30.14 9.02
N GLU A 227 -4.14 29.77 9.81
CA GLU A 227 -2.79 29.53 9.31
C GLU A 227 -2.77 28.35 8.34
N VAL A 228 -3.33 27.19 8.72
CA VAL A 228 -3.39 26.00 7.88
C VAL A 228 -4.20 26.27 6.60
N HIS A 229 -5.32 26.95 6.70
CA HIS A 229 -6.15 27.31 5.56
C HIS A 229 -5.39 28.22 4.59
N SER A 230 -4.80 29.30 5.08
CA SER A 230 -4.05 30.27 4.26
C SER A 230 -2.83 29.61 3.61
N ARG A 231 -2.11 28.75 4.34
CA ARG A 231 -0.94 28.06 3.82
C ARG A 231 -1.31 27.06 2.72
N LEU A 232 -2.40 26.32 2.87
CA LEU A 232 -2.90 25.41 1.83
C LEU A 232 -3.31 26.13 0.55
N ILE A 233 -3.94 27.32 0.67
CA ILE A 233 -4.25 28.17 -0.50
C ILE A 233 -2.95 28.55 -1.22
N VAL A 234 -1.98 29.13 -0.51
CA VAL A 234 -0.70 29.56 -1.09
C VAL A 234 0.00 28.42 -1.82
N LEU A 235 0.07 27.23 -1.21
CA LEU A 235 0.73 26.07 -1.80
C LEU A 235 -0.04 25.55 -3.03
N ASN A 236 -1.38 25.52 -2.96
CA ASN A 236 -2.19 25.10 -4.10
C ASN A 236 -2.11 26.09 -5.25
N ASP A 237 -2.15 27.39 -5.00
CA ASP A 237 -2.05 28.42 -6.04
C ASP A 237 -0.68 28.41 -6.71
N LYS A 238 0.38 28.21 -5.92
CA LYS A 238 1.77 28.13 -6.46
C LYS A 238 1.98 26.92 -7.36
N TYR A 239 1.45 25.75 -6.99
CA TYR A 239 1.75 24.47 -7.66
C TYR A 239 0.57 23.89 -8.40
N ASN A 240 -0.63 24.45 -8.28
CA ASN A 240 -1.88 23.94 -8.85
C ASN A 240 -2.11 22.44 -8.58
N ILE A 241 -1.80 21.99 -7.33
CA ILE A 241 -1.81 20.56 -6.99
C ILE A 241 -3.19 19.93 -7.19
N LEU A 242 -4.26 20.58 -6.72
CA LEU A 242 -5.62 20.09 -6.90
C LEU A 242 -6.05 20.08 -8.37
N GLY A 243 -5.63 21.08 -9.15
CA GLY A 243 -5.84 21.13 -10.61
C GLY A 243 -5.14 19.97 -11.33
N LEU A 244 -3.87 19.70 -10.99
CA LEU A 244 -3.11 18.57 -11.52
C LEU A 244 -3.78 17.24 -11.21
N LEU A 245 -4.26 17.06 -9.98
CA LEU A 245 -4.97 15.84 -9.55
C LEU A 245 -6.33 15.69 -10.26
N SER A 246 -7.07 16.78 -10.47
CA SER A 246 -8.38 16.76 -11.13
C SER A 246 -8.32 16.44 -12.62
N GLY A 247 -7.22 16.79 -13.27
CA GLY A 247 -6.98 16.48 -14.69
C GLY A 247 -6.64 15.02 -14.98
N LEU A 248 -6.54 14.16 -13.95
CA LEU A 248 -6.17 12.78 -14.10
C LEU A 248 -7.39 11.91 -14.40
N ASN A 249 -7.40 11.30 -15.59
CA ASN A 249 -8.39 10.31 -16.00
C ASN A 249 -7.67 9.11 -16.60
N VAL A 250 -8.18 7.93 -16.28
CA VAL A 250 -7.70 6.68 -16.85
C VAL A 250 -8.70 6.15 -17.86
N SER A 251 -8.22 5.88 -19.08
CA SER A 251 -8.96 5.08 -20.05
C SER A 251 -8.81 3.60 -19.70
N ILE A 252 -9.91 2.93 -19.37
CA ILE A 252 -9.89 1.51 -19.01
C ILE A 252 -10.21 0.69 -20.24
N ASN A 253 -9.29 -0.20 -20.63
CA ASN A 253 -9.52 -1.18 -21.68
C ASN A 253 -9.89 -2.53 -21.09
N ASN A 254 -10.90 -3.17 -21.70
CA ASN A 254 -11.33 -4.54 -21.41
C ASN A 254 -11.68 -4.81 -19.93
N ILE A 255 -12.83 -4.31 -19.50
CA ILE A 255 -13.47 -4.84 -18.30
C ILE A 255 -14.42 -5.95 -18.73
N ASP A 256 -13.95 -7.17 -18.75
CA ASP A 256 -14.85 -8.32 -18.85
C ASP A 256 -15.45 -8.59 -17.47
N LYS A 257 -16.75 -8.29 -17.32
CA LYS A 257 -17.46 -8.27 -16.01
C LYS A 257 -17.73 -9.67 -15.42
N LYS A 258 -17.33 -10.74 -16.10
CA LYS A 258 -17.70 -12.12 -15.74
C LYS A 258 -16.60 -12.93 -15.05
N ASN A 259 -15.58 -12.29 -14.49
CA ASN A 259 -14.52 -13.05 -13.83
C ASN A 259 -14.98 -13.65 -12.50
N LYS A 260 -14.85 -14.98 -12.37
CA LYS A 260 -15.13 -15.74 -11.15
C LYS A 260 -13.93 -15.82 -10.20
N ASN A 261 -12.77 -15.30 -10.59
CA ASN A 261 -11.54 -15.40 -9.85
C ASN A 261 -11.23 -14.10 -9.08
N ASP A 262 -10.60 -14.26 -7.91
CA ASP A 262 -10.23 -13.14 -7.01
C ASP A 262 -8.92 -12.43 -7.45
N PHE A 263 -8.38 -12.70 -8.65
CA PHE A 263 -7.09 -12.17 -9.11
C PHE A 263 -7.26 -11.23 -10.29
N PHE A 264 -6.49 -10.13 -10.25
CA PHE A 264 -6.47 -9.11 -11.29
C PHE A 264 -5.03 -8.67 -11.51
N ILE A 265 -4.64 -8.51 -12.77
CA ILE A 265 -3.38 -7.87 -13.13
C ILE A 265 -3.74 -6.48 -13.67
N LEU A 266 -3.24 -5.46 -13.00
CA LEU A 266 -3.41 -4.06 -13.37
C LEU A 266 -2.11 -3.59 -14.00
N GLU A 267 -2.16 -3.14 -15.26
CA GLU A 267 -1.03 -2.55 -15.98
C GLU A 267 -1.39 -1.11 -16.34
N LEU A 268 -0.72 -0.15 -15.70
CA LEU A 268 -0.89 1.28 -15.95
C LEU A 268 0.26 1.81 -16.80
N ASP A 269 -0.06 2.32 -17.97
CA ASP A 269 0.85 3.06 -18.84
C ASP A 269 0.79 4.55 -18.48
N TYR A 270 1.91 5.08 -17.99
CA TYR A 270 1.99 6.46 -17.54
C TYR A 270 2.06 7.48 -18.69
N SER A 271 2.53 7.05 -19.86
CA SER A 271 2.63 7.93 -21.04
C SER A 271 1.27 8.22 -21.64
N THR A 272 0.39 7.22 -21.63
CA THR A 272 -0.94 7.30 -22.23
C THR A 272 -2.07 7.42 -21.21
N SER A 273 -1.77 7.28 -19.90
CA SER A 273 -2.75 7.16 -18.81
C SER A 273 -3.76 6.01 -19.06
N LYS A 274 -3.31 4.92 -19.69
CA LYS A 274 -4.13 3.79 -20.05
C LYS A 274 -3.96 2.67 -19.03
N LEU A 275 -5.06 2.22 -18.43
CA LEU A 275 -5.09 1.05 -17.57
C LEU A 275 -5.60 -0.16 -18.34
N THR A 276 -4.79 -1.21 -18.38
CA THR A 276 -5.19 -2.53 -18.86
C THR A 276 -5.44 -3.45 -17.67
N VAL A 277 -6.60 -4.10 -17.65
CA VAL A 277 -6.96 -5.07 -16.63
C VAL A 277 -7.00 -6.45 -17.26
N THR A 278 -6.19 -7.37 -16.75
CA THR A 278 -6.18 -8.77 -17.18
C THR A 278 -6.78 -9.64 -16.09
N PHE A 279 -7.60 -10.61 -16.49
CA PHE A 279 -8.32 -11.54 -15.63
C PHE A 279 -7.71 -12.94 -15.79
N PRO A 280 -6.80 -13.37 -14.93
CA PRO A 280 -6.20 -14.70 -14.99
C PRO A 280 -7.22 -15.80 -14.66
N ASN A 281 -7.02 -17.00 -15.23
CA ASN A 281 -7.91 -18.15 -14.99
C ASN A 281 -7.64 -18.86 -13.65
N SER A 282 -6.43 -18.75 -13.12
CA SER A 282 -6.03 -19.35 -11.84
C SER A 282 -4.98 -18.49 -11.12
N GLU A 283 -4.62 -18.86 -9.89
CA GLU A 283 -3.54 -18.21 -9.15
C GLU A 283 -2.17 -18.45 -9.81
N GLU A 284 -1.96 -19.64 -10.37
CA GLU A 284 -0.75 -19.98 -11.12
C GLU A 284 -0.65 -19.16 -12.41
N ASP A 285 -1.74 -19.09 -13.18
CA ASP A 285 -1.83 -18.27 -14.39
C ASP A 285 -1.56 -16.80 -14.08
N ALA A 286 -2.15 -16.28 -12.99
CA ALA A 286 -1.91 -14.91 -12.52
C ALA A 286 -0.42 -14.64 -12.23
N LYS A 287 0.26 -15.56 -11.56
CA LYS A 287 1.69 -15.44 -11.25
C LYS A 287 2.54 -15.48 -12.52
N TYR A 288 2.22 -16.37 -13.45
CA TYR A 288 2.93 -16.53 -14.72
C TYR A 288 2.82 -15.28 -15.59
N ILE A 289 1.59 -14.81 -15.83
CA ILE A 289 1.34 -13.59 -16.63
C ILE A 289 2.01 -12.37 -15.99
N TYR A 290 1.85 -12.23 -14.67
CA TYR A 290 2.44 -11.10 -13.94
C TYR A 290 3.97 -11.08 -14.06
N ALA A 291 4.63 -12.22 -13.86
CA ALA A 291 6.09 -12.33 -13.94
C ALA A 291 6.61 -11.99 -15.35
N GLY A 292 5.94 -12.48 -16.41
CA GLY A 292 6.26 -12.16 -17.79
C GLY A 292 6.11 -10.66 -18.09
N ARG A 293 5.00 -10.05 -17.69
CA ARG A 293 4.77 -8.60 -17.88
C ARG A 293 5.77 -7.73 -17.13
N GLU A 294 6.08 -8.07 -15.88
CA GLU A 294 7.06 -7.34 -15.08
C GLU A 294 8.47 -7.42 -15.70
N GLN A 295 8.83 -8.58 -16.28
CA GLN A 295 10.08 -8.78 -17.01
C GLN A 295 10.12 -7.96 -18.31
N ASP A 296 9.07 -7.98 -19.11
CA ASP A 296 8.96 -7.23 -20.36
C ASP A 296 9.11 -5.73 -20.13
N ILE A 297 8.36 -5.18 -19.17
CA ILE A 297 8.42 -3.75 -18.81
C ILE A 297 9.84 -3.35 -18.41
N ARG A 298 10.52 -4.19 -17.64
CA ARG A 298 11.90 -3.96 -17.19
C ARG A 298 12.89 -3.99 -18.36
N LEU A 299 12.83 -5.01 -19.21
CA LEU A 299 13.77 -5.19 -20.32
C LEU A 299 13.63 -4.09 -21.37
N ARG A 300 12.40 -3.69 -21.65
CA ARG A 300 12.09 -2.63 -22.64
C ARG A 300 12.15 -1.22 -22.06
N LYS A 301 12.36 -1.08 -20.74
CA LYS A 301 12.31 0.21 -20.02
C LYS A 301 11.02 0.99 -20.31
N GLU A 302 9.88 0.29 -20.42
CA GLU A 302 8.60 0.91 -20.71
C GLU A 302 8.15 1.78 -19.53
N PRO A 303 7.48 2.93 -19.80
CA PRO A 303 6.92 3.81 -18.76
C PRO A 303 5.62 3.21 -18.21
N LYS A 304 5.65 1.96 -17.81
CA LYS A 304 4.49 1.20 -17.34
C LYS A 304 4.74 0.61 -15.96
N GLU A 305 3.67 0.37 -15.28
CA GLU A 305 3.65 -0.32 -14.00
C GLU A 305 2.66 -1.46 -14.04
N VAL A 306 3.07 -2.64 -13.57
CA VAL A 306 2.22 -3.80 -13.43
C VAL A 306 2.14 -4.25 -11.98
N VAL A 307 0.95 -4.67 -11.54
CA VAL A 307 0.74 -5.25 -10.22
C VAL A 307 -0.26 -6.40 -10.28
N LEU A 308 0.04 -7.46 -9.54
CA LEU A 308 -0.90 -8.53 -9.26
C LEU A 308 -1.61 -8.22 -7.94
N VAL A 309 -2.92 -8.05 -8.02
CA VAL A 309 -3.79 -7.76 -6.88
C VAL A 309 -4.88 -8.81 -6.75
N SER A 310 -5.47 -8.91 -5.58
CA SER A 310 -6.65 -9.73 -5.39
C SER A 310 -7.70 -9.03 -4.53
N GLY A 311 -8.96 -9.29 -4.87
CA GLY A 311 -10.13 -8.75 -4.18
C GLY A 311 -11.37 -9.48 -4.63
N GLU A 312 -12.50 -9.23 -3.99
CA GLU A 312 -13.76 -9.95 -4.23
C GLU A 312 -14.37 -9.68 -5.61
N ASN A 313 -14.14 -8.49 -6.13
CA ASN A 313 -14.63 -8.04 -7.43
C ASN A 313 -13.91 -6.79 -7.88
N MET A 314 -14.14 -6.36 -9.13
CA MET A 314 -13.51 -5.18 -9.70
C MET A 314 -13.77 -3.89 -8.90
N LYS A 315 -14.98 -3.70 -8.37
CA LYS A 315 -15.32 -2.53 -7.53
C LYS A 315 -14.49 -2.49 -6.23
N ALA A 316 -14.20 -3.65 -5.64
CA ALA A 316 -13.33 -3.75 -4.47
C ALA A 316 -11.88 -3.40 -4.84
N ILE A 317 -11.42 -3.83 -6.02
CA ILE A 317 -10.10 -3.49 -6.54
C ILE A 317 -9.97 -1.98 -6.81
N GLU A 318 -10.94 -1.35 -7.47
CA GLU A 318 -10.98 0.11 -7.69
C GLU A 318 -10.88 0.88 -6.37
N LYS A 319 -11.66 0.48 -5.37
CA LYS A 319 -11.62 1.11 -4.05
C LYS A 319 -10.32 0.85 -3.27
N ALA A 320 -9.70 -0.31 -3.44
CA ALA A 320 -8.48 -0.68 -2.74
C ALA A 320 -7.21 -0.12 -3.38
N TYR A 321 -7.26 0.15 -4.68
CA TYR A 321 -6.11 0.60 -5.48
C TYR A 321 -6.45 1.80 -6.39
N PRO A 322 -7.06 2.88 -5.87
CA PRO A 322 -7.45 4.04 -6.67
C PRO A 322 -6.26 4.71 -7.38
N ASN A 323 -5.04 4.49 -6.91
CA ASN A 323 -3.83 4.97 -7.55
C ASN A 323 -3.61 4.38 -8.96
N TYR A 324 -4.04 3.14 -9.24
CA TYR A 324 -4.00 2.57 -10.60
C TYR A 324 -5.10 3.14 -11.50
N PHE A 325 -6.19 3.59 -10.91
CA PHE A 325 -7.29 4.25 -11.61
C PHE A 325 -7.13 5.77 -11.65
N LEU A 326 -6.04 6.30 -11.09
CA LEU A 326 -5.75 7.72 -10.92
C LEU A 326 -6.95 8.50 -10.32
N ASP A 327 -7.70 7.87 -9.41
CA ASP A 327 -8.90 8.45 -8.79
C ASP A 327 -8.58 9.19 -7.49
N ALA A 328 -8.45 10.49 -7.59
CA ALA A 328 -8.25 11.41 -6.46
C ALA A 328 -9.53 12.22 -6.10
N LYS A 329 -10.67 11.92 -6.72
CA LYS A 329 -11.89 12.76 -6.61
C LYS A 329 -12.32 13.03 -5.18
N LYS A 330 -12.34 12.01 -4.32
CA LYS A 330 -12.76 12.19 -2.92
C LYS A 330 -11.82 13.08 -2.13
N PHE A 331 -10.50 12.92 -2.34
CA PHE A 331 -9.51 13.80 -1.74
C PHE A 331 -9.74 15.26 -2.15
N ILE A 332 -9.88 15.50 -3.47
CA ILE A 332 -10.12 16.82 -4.04
C ILE A 332 -11.39 17.44 -3.47
N ILE A 333 -12.47 16.67 -3.34
CA ILE A 333 -13.74 17.15 -2.76
C ILE A 333 -13.54 17.59 -1.31
N HIS A 334 -12.89 16.78 -0.48
CA HIS A 334 -12.67 17.11 0.92
C HIS A 334 -11.80 18.35 1.09
N ILE A 335 -10.69 18.45 0.34
CA ILE A 335 -9.79 19.60 0.46
C ILE A 335 -10.42 20.86 -0.13
N ASN A 336 -11.12 20.80 -1.27
CA ASN A 336 -11.84 21.95 -1.83
C ASN A 336 -12.94 22.44 -0.88
N ASN A 337 -13.67 21.55 -0.20
CA ASN A 337 -14.65 21.95 0.81
C ASN A 337 -13.99 22.73 1.94
N PHE A 338 -12.82 22.29 2.41
CA PHE A 338 -12.05 23.01 3.41
C PHE A 338 -11.59 24.38 2.90
N LEU A 339 -10.98 24.46 1.73
CA LEU A 339 -10.48 25.71 1.15
C LEU A 339 -11.61 26.71 0.86
N ASN A 340 -12.80 26.24 0.54
CA ASN A 340 -13.98 27.10 0.31
C ASN A 340 -14.79 27.38 1.60
N LYS A 341 -14.25 27.07 2.77
CA LYS A 341 -14.91 27.25 4.09
C LYS A 341 -16.28 26.57 4.16
N LYS A 342 -16.42 25.37 3.54
CA LYS A 342 -17.65 24.59 3.44
C LYS A 342 -17.50 23.19 4.02
N GLY A 343 -18.63 22.60 4.44
CA GLY A 343 -18.74 21.19 4.82
C GLY A 343 -18.39 20.90 6.28
N GLU A 344 -18.44 19.58 6.61
CA GLU A 344 -18.29 19.09 8.00
C GLU A 344 -16.95 19.48 8.66
N ILE A 345 -15.89 19.66 7.88
CA ILE A 345 -14.58 20.02 8.43
C ILE A 345 -14.65 21.39 9.08
N TRP A 346 -15.16 22.37 8.34
CA TRP A 346 -15.23 23.75 8.84
C TRP A 346 -16.12 23.88 10.07
N SER A 347 -17.27 23.17 10.09
CA SER A 347 -18.18 23.17 11.22
C SER A 347 -17.76 22.28 12.40
N SER A 348 -16.80 21.36 12.20
CA SER A 348 -16.30 20.50 13.28
C SER A 348 -15.05 21.04 13.99
N ILE A 349 -14.39 22.05 13.40
CA ILE A 349 -13.20 22.69 13.94
C ILE A 349 -13.55 24.01 14.65
N ASN A 350 -14.62 24.71 14.21
CA ASN A 350 -15.21 25.84 14.90
C ASN A 350 -16.24 25.35 15.94
#